data_baab83b38a353bd138f28d09f7386656
#
_entry.id   baab83b38a353bd138f28d09f7386656
#
_cell.length_a   1.000
_cell.length_b   1.000
_cell.length_c   1.000
_cell.angle_alpha   90.00
_cell.angle_beta   90.00
_cell.angle_gamma   90.00
#
_symmetry.space_group_name_H-M   'P 1'
#
loop_
_entity.id
_entity.type
_entity.pdbx_description
1 polymer ?
#
loop_
_entity_poly.entity_id
_entity_poly.type
_entity_poly.pdbx_seq_one_letter_code
_entity_poly.pdbx_strand_id
1 'polypeptide(L)'
;SLKDALAKRLRMAKSGMEETPQGRYFLTVYVPSPRLVITGAVHISQTLAPIGQLLGYDVTIVDPRTAFASIERFPDVKVIAEWPDVALPPLGIDRFTAFVALTHDPKIDDPALTHALARDCFYIGALGSKKTHGRRLERLKGEGVSEAALARIHAPIGLDIGAVSPSEI
;
A
#
# COMPACT_ATOMS: atom_id res chain seq x y z
N SER A 1 23.87 18.35 -13.38
CA SER A 1 23.81 17.81 -14.75
C SER A 1 22.37 17.56 -15.18
N LEU A 2 22.11 17.35 -16.46
CA LEU A 2 20.79 16.97 -16.96
C LEU A 2 20.28 15.68 -16.30
N LYS A 3 21.17 14.73 -16.01
CA LYS A 3 20.83 13.48 -15.30
C LYS A 3 20.28 13.76 -13.90
N ASP A 4 20.86 14.69 -13.17
CA ASP A 4 20.40 15.04 -11.81
C ASP A 4 19.06 15.77 -11.87
N ALA A 5 18.86 16.63 -12.87
CA ALA A 5 17.59 17.31 -13.12
C ALA A 5 16.47 16.31 -13.44
N LEU A 6 16.73 15.33 -14.30
CA LEU A 6 15.82 14.24 -14.62
C LEU A 6 15.46 13.42 -13.38
N ALA A 7 16.47 13.00 -12.61
CA ALA A 7 16.25 12.22 -11.38
C ALA A 7 15.45 13.00 -10.33
N LYS A 8 15.72 14.30 -10.19
CA LYS A 8 14.97 15.21 -9.31
C LYS A 8 13.49 15.27 -9.72
N ARG A 9 13.21 15.57 -11.00
CA ARG A 9 11.86 15.70 -11.53
C ARG A 9 11.07 14.40 -11.42
N LEU A 10 11.71 13.27 -11.71
CA LEU A 10 11.08 11.96 -11.59
C LEU A 10 10.70 11.63 -10.12
N ARG A 11 11.59 11.95 -9.15
CA ARG A 11 11.27 11.77 -7.72
C ARG A 11 10.10 12.66 -7.27
N MET A 12 10.03 13.88 -7.81
CA MET A 12 8.94 14.81 -7.51
C MET A 12 7.63 14.48 -8.24
N ALA A 13 7.67 13.55 -9.21
CA ALA A 13 6.54 13.26 -10.11
C ALA A 13 5.94 14.53 -10.76
N LYS A 14 6.79 15.53 -11.06
CA LYS A 14 6.33 16.85 -11.50
C LYS A 14 7.14 17.38 -12.67
N SER A 15 6.44 17.65 -13.79
CA SER A 15 7.00 18.32 -14.95
C SER A 15 7.42 19.76 -14.63
N GLY A 16 8.37 20.30 -15.39
CA GLY A 16 8.79 21.70 -15.25
C GLY A 16 10.12 22.01 -15.89
N MET A 17 10.48 23.30 -15.82
CA MET A 17 11.74 23.81 -16.32
C MET A 17 12.91 23.45 -15.39
N GLU A 18 14.02 23.10 -15.99
CA GLU A 18 15.31 22.93 -15.32
C GLU A 18 16.41 23.66 -16.12
N GLU A 19 17.26 24.38 -15.39
CA GLU A 19 18.45 25.02 -15.94
C GLU A 19 19.67 24.18 -15.59
N THR A 20 20.48 23.89 -16.59
CA THR A 20 21.72 23.14 -16.43
C THR A 20 22.84 23.88 -17.15
N PRO A 21 24.12 23.57 -16.92
CA PRO A 21 25.21 24.12 -17.68
C PRO A 21 25.12 23.88 -19.19
N GLN A 22 24.32 22.90 -19.63
CA GLN A 22 24.09 22.55 -21.02
C GLN A 22 22.91 23.30 -21.65
N GLY A 23 22.09 24.05 -20.84
CA GLY A 23 20.97 24.82 -21.33
C GLY A 23 19.70 24.66 -20.46
N ARG A 24 18.60 25.27 -20.96
CA ARG A 24 17.28 25.20 -20.37
C ARG A 24 16.48 24.08 -21.01
N TYR A 25 15.85 23.25 -20.21
CA TYR A 25 15.03 22.12 -20.66
C TYR A 25 13.68 22.13 -19.94
N PHE A 26 12.59 21.91 -20.68
CA PHE A 26 11.32 21.55 -20.08
C PHE A 26 11.25 20.03 -20.00
N LEU A 27 11.22 19.49 -18.79
CA LEU A 27 11.16 18.06 -18.53
C LEU A 27 9.70 17.66 -18.25
N THR A 28 9.15 16.84 -19.13
CA THR A 28 7.82 16.25 -18.95
C THR A 28 7.96 14.93 -18.21
N VAL A 29 7.21 14.77 -17.11
CA VAL A 29 7.21 13.56 -16.28
C VAL A 29 5.84 12.92 -16.35
N TYR A 30 5.80 11.66 -16.76
CA TYR A 30 4.64 10.81 -16.72
C TYR A 30 4.85 9.73 -15.67
N VAL A 31 3.96 9.70 -14.68
CA VAL A 31 3.92 8.65 -13.67
C VAL A 31 2.56 7.98 -13.70
N PRO A 32 2.46 6.67 -13.45
CA PRO A 32 1.17 6.01 -13.32
C PRO A 32 0.40 6.57 -12.12
N SER A 33 -0.92 6.45 -12.14
CA SER A 33 -1.75 6.74 -10.97
C SER A 33 -1.27 5.89 -9.79
N PRO A 34 -1.18 6.48 -8.59
CA PRO A 34 -0.82 5.72 -7.41
C PRO A 34 -1.89 4.66 -7.14
N ARG A 35 -1.47 3.50 -6.65
CA ARG A 35 -2.34 2.40 -6.31
C ARG A 35 -2.45 2.24 -4.80
N LEU A 36 -3.64 1.88 -4.33
CA LEU A 36 -3.89 1.46 -2.96
C LEU A 36 -4.39 0.03 -2.97
N VAL A 37 -3.55 -0.90 -2.53
CA VAL A 37 -3.91 -2.31 -2.39
C VAL A 37 -4.18 -2.61 -0.93
N ILE A 38 -5.39 -3.10 -0.66
CA ILE A 38 -5.90 -3.38 0.68
C ILE A 38 -6.11 -4.89 0.81
N THR A 39 -5.48 -5.54 1.77
CA THR A 39 -5.91 -6.88 2.19
C THR A 39 -6.87 -6.77 3.37
N GLY A 40 -8.07 -7.32 3.16
CA GLY A 40 -9.16 -7.27 4.11
C GLY A 40 -10.35 -6.41 3.67
N ALA A 41 -11.45 -7.06 3.34
CA ALA A 41 -12.73 -6.43 3.03
C ALA A 41 -13.53 -6.13 4.32
N VAL A 42 -12.94 -5.40 5.24
CA VAL A 42 -13.46 -5.10 6.58
C VAL A 42 -14.11 -3.70 6.67
N HIS A 43 -14.64 -3.31 7.83
CA HIS A 43 -15.28 -1.99 7.99
C HIS A 43 -14.35 -0.80 7.68
N ILE A 44 -13.09 -0.87 8.12
CA ILE A 44 -12.10 0.17 7.81
C ILE A 44 -11.92 0.33 6.30
N SER A 45 -11.91 -0.78 5.56
CA SER A 45 -11.76 -0.76 4.10
C SER A 45 -12.94 -0.08 3.41
N GLN A 46 -14.16 -0.18 3.96
CA GLN A 46 -15.35 0.49 3.42
C GLN A 46 -15.25 2.01 3.51
N THR A 47 -14.51 2.53 4.49
CA THR A 47 -14.24 3.96 4.63
C THR A 47 -12.99 4.37 3.85
N LEU A 48 -11.92 3.58 3.93
CA LEU A 48 -10.63 3.90 3.31
C LEU A 48 -10.69 3.89 1.77
N ALA A 49 -11.44 2.95 1.18
CA ALA A 49 -11.47 2.80 -0.27
C ALA A 49 -12.07 4.04 -0.99
N PRO A 50 -13.23 4.59 -0.59
CA PRO A 50 -13.76 5.83 -1.19
C PRO A 50 -12.82 7.03 -0.99
N ILE A 51 -12.18 7.13 0.19
CA ILE A 51 -11.20 8.21 0.45
C ILE A 51 -9.99 8.06 -0.49
N GLY A 52 -9.48 6.83 -0.66
CA GLY A 52 -8.40 6.56 -1.60
C GLY A 52 -8.76 6.94 -3.04
N GLN A 53 -9.95 6.58 -3.51
CA GLN A 53 -10.45 6.96 -4.84
C GLN A 53 -10.59 8.48 -4.99
N LEU A 54 -11.12 9.16 -3.98
CA LEU A 54 -11.23 10.62 -3.97
C LEU A 54 -9.87 11.31 -4.07
N LEU A 55 -8.84 10.69 -3.50
CA LEU A 55 -7.45 11.16 -3.59
C LEU A 55 -6.75 10.74 -4.90
N GLY A 56 -7.44 10.06 -5.81
CA GLY A 56 -6.93 9.67 -7.12
C GLY A 56 -6.14 8.35 -7.13
N TYR A 57 -6.29 7.52 -6.09
CA TYR A 57 -5.71 6.17 -6.08
C TYR A 57 -6.57 5.18 -6.89
N ASP A 58 -5.91 4.29 -7.62
CA ASP A 58 -6.52 3.06 -8.12
C ASP A 58 -6.60 2.05 -6.96
N VAL A 59 -7.81 1.82 -6.45
CA VAL A 59 -8.03 1.02 -5.24
C VAL A 59 -8.41 -0.40 -5.59
N THR A 60 -7.70 -1.37 -5.03
CA THR A 60 -8.02 -2.81 -5.12
C THR A 60 -8.08 -3.41 -3.73
N ILE A 61 -9.13 -4.18 -3.45
CA ILE A 61 -9.30 -4.94 -2.21
C ILE A 61 -9.13 -6.42 -2.49
N VAL A 62 -8.37 -7.11 -1.65
CA VAL A 62 -8.14 -8.55 -1.70
C VAL A 62 -8.57 -9.17 -0.37
N ASP A 63 -9.49 -10.14 -0.40
CA ASP A 63 -9.92 -10.89 0.78
C ASP A 63 -10.46 -12.26 0.35
N PRO A 64 -9.91 -13.39 0.85
CA PRO A 64 -10.38 -14.72 0.46
C PRO A 64 -11.78 -15.05 0.99
N ARG A 65 -12.26 -14.29 1.95
CA ARG A 65 -13.57 -14.50 2.58
C ARG A 65 -14.66 -13.88 1.70
N THR A 66 -15.29 -14.67 0.84
CA THR A 66 -16.30 -14.23 -0.14
C THR A 66 -17.48 -13.47 0.47
N ALA A 67 -17.89 -13.81 1.71
CA ALA A 67 -18.94 -13.08 2.42
C ALA A 67 -18.55 -11.64 2.77
N PHE A 68 -17.26 -11.33 2.85
CA PHE A 68 -16.75 -9.99 3.09
C PHE A 68 -16.42 -9.26 1.77
N ALA A 69 -15.84 -9.99 0.81
CA ALA A 69 -15.42 -9.49 -0.50
C ALA A 69 -16.59 -9.48 -1.48
N SER A 70 -17.65 -8.75 -1.18
CA SER A 70 -18.84 -8.67 -2.02
C SER A 70 -18.99 -7.29 -2.67
N ILE A 71 -19.58 -7.27 -3.89
CA ILE A 71 -19.80 -6.06 -4.67
C ILE A 71 -20.80 -5.11 -3.97
N GLU A 72 -21.74 -5.64 -3.21
CA GLU A 72 -22.72 -4.84 -2.46
C GLU A 72 -22.05 -4.01 -1.37
N ARG A 73 -20.93 -4.50 -0.81
CA ARG A 73 -20.16 -3.78 0.20
C ARG A 73 -19.16 -2.78 -0.39
N PHE A 74 -18.75 -3.01 -1.65
CA PHE A 74 -17.73 -2.22 -2.35
C PHE A 74 -18.14 -1.99 -3.81
N PRO A 75 -19.24 -1.26 -4.07
CA PRO A 75 -19.85 -1.19 -5.41
C PRO A 75 -18.94 -0.59 -6.48
N ASP A 76 -18.07 0.35 -6.12
CA ASP A 76 -17.22 1.09 -7.05
C ASP A 76 -15.72 0.74 -6.92
N VAL A 77 -15.42 -0.39 -6.28
CA VAL A 77 -14.04 -0.80 -5.99
C VAL A 77 -13.77 -2.16 -6.62
N LYS A 78 -12.59 -2.33 -7.19
CA LYS A 78 -12.12 -3.65 -7.62
C LYS A 78 -11.90 -4.55 -6.40
N VAL A 79 -12.72 -5.60 -6.28
CA VAL A 79 -12.60 -6.61 -5.20
C VAL A 79 -12.19 -7.94 -5.81
N ILE A 80 -11.19 -8.57 -5.21
CA ILE A 80 -10.68 -9.89 -5.60
C ILE A 80 -10.89 -10.83 -4.41
N ALA A 81 -11.82 -11.78 -4.57
CA ALA A 81 -12.19 -12.77 -3.56
C ALA A 81 -11.25 -14.00 -3.65
N GLU A 82 -9.96 -13.77 -3.40
CA GLU A 82 -8.90 -14.77 -3.51
C GLU A 82 -7.85 -14.60 -2.40
N TRP A 83 -7.09 -15.66 -2.16
CA TRP A 83 -5.96 -15.61 -1.24
C TRP A 83 -4.86 -14.67 -1.75
N PRO A 84 -4.14 -13.98 -0.86
CA PRO A 84 -3.11 -13.00 -1.25
C PRO A 84 -1.99 -13.56 -2.12
N ASP A 85 -1.58 -14.80 -1.89
CA ASP A 85 -0.54 -15.49 -2.68
C ASP A 85 -0.96 -15.74 -4.14
N VAL A 86 -2.26 -15.83 -4.40
CA VAL A 86 -2.84 -15.94 -5.74
C VAL A 86 -3.17 -14.57 -6.33
N ALA A 87 -3.78 -13.69 -5.54
CA ALA A 87 -4.29 -12.39 -6.00
C ALA A 87 -3.21 -11.34 -6.25
N LEU A 88 -2.17 -11.27 -5.40
CA LEU A 88 -1.19 -10.19 -5.45
C LEU A 88 -0.17 -10.27 -6.59
N PRO A 89 0.36 -11.44 -6.98
CA PRO A 89 1.33 -11.52 -8.07
C PRO A 89 0.87 -10.89 -9.38
N PRO A 90 -0.35 -11.17 -9.90
CA PRO A 90 -0.81 -10.56 -11.15
C PRO A 90 -1.12 -9.05 -11.04
N LEU A 91 -1.28 -8.50 -9.82
CA LEU A 91 -1.46 -7.05 -9.64
C LEU A 91 -0.19 -6.25 -9.93
N GLY A 92 0.98 -6.88 -9.93
CA GLY A 92 2.25 -6.23 -10.22
C GLY A 92 2.52 -5.01 -9.34
N ILE A 93 2.33 -5.16 -8.01
CA ILE A 93 2.59 -4.07 -7.06
C ILE A 93 4.04 -3.62 -7.10
N ASP A 94 4.28 -2.32 -6.96
CA ASP A 94 5.58 -1.68 -7.17
C ASP A 94 5.73 -0.39 -6.33
N ARG A 95 6.72 0.44 -6.67
CA ARG A 95 7.01 1.72 -6.01
C ARG A 95 5.91 2.78 -6.10
N PHE A 96 4.87 2.58 -6.91
CA PHE A 96 3.69 3.45 -6.99
C PHE A 96 2.50 2.90 -6.20
N THR A 97 2.76 1.90 -5.34
CA THR A 97 1.73 1.23 -4.56
C THR A 97 1.87 1.55 -3.07
N ALA A 98 0.77 2.00 -2.47
CA ALA A 98 0.53 1.91 -1.03
C ALA A 98 -0.14 0.56 -0.75
N PHE A 99 0.38 -0.18 0.22
CA PHE A 99 -0.15 -1.48 0.62
C PHE A 99 -0.61 -1.45 2.07
N VAL A 100 -1.80 -1.98 2.37
CA VAL A 100 -2.30 -2.05 3.75
C VAL A 100 -2.92 -3.41 4.07
N ALA A 101 -2.58 -3.96 5.24
CA ALA A 101 -3.10 -5.21 5.77
C ALA A 101 -4.04 -4.93 6.95
N LEU A 102 -5.33 -5.29 6.80
CA LEU A 102 -6.41 -4.87 7.70
C LEU A 102 -7.23 -6.02 8.29
N THR A 103 -6.85 -7.29 8.07
CA THR A 103 -7.68 -8.42 8.51
C THR A 103 -7.49 -8.82 9.96
N HIS A 104 -6.33 -8.59 10.56
CA HIS A 104 -5.85 -9.18 11.82
C HIS A 104 -5.63 -10.71 11.77
N ASP A 105 -5.94 -11.38 10.67
CA ASP A 105 -5.72 -12.80 10.50
C ASP A 105 -4.30 -13.04 9.94
N PRO A 106 -3.40 -13.69 10.69
CA PRO A 106 -2.05 -13.97 10.21
C PRO A 106 -2.03 -14.79 8.92
N LYS A 107 -3.02 -15.65 8.68
CA LYS A 107 -3.10 -16.47 7.47
C LYS A 107 -3.31 -15.62 6.21
N ILE A 108 -3.90 -14.45 6.35
CA ILE A 108 -4.16 -13.51 5.26
C ILE A 108 -3.08 -12.42 5.25
N ASP A 109 -2.84 -11.79 6.42
CA ASP A 109 -1.96 -10.63 6.51
C ASP A 109 -0.48 -10.98 6.32
N ASP A 110 0.00 -12.11 6.86
CA ASP A 110 1.44 -12.43 6.81
C ASP A 110 1.93 -12.72 5.39
N PRO A 111 1.29 -13.59 4.56
CA PRO A 111 1.70 -13.77 3.16
C PRO A 111 1.53 -12.50 2.33
N ALA A 112 0.51 -11.70 2.59
CA ALA A 112 0.28 -10.43 1.93
C ALA A 112 1.40 -9.42 2.21
N LEU A 113 1.79 -9.27 3.46
CA LEU A 113 2.89 -8.41 3.88
C LEU A 113 4.23 -8.90 3.34
N THR A 114 4.49 -10.21 3.37
CA THR A 114 5.71 -10.80 2.79
C THR A 114 5.82 -10.46 1.31
N HIS A 115 4.72 -10.56 0.56
CA HIS A 115 4.68 -10.18 -0.85
C HIS A 115 4.97 -8.68 -1.04
N ALA A 116 4.33 -7.80 -0.25
CA ALA A 116 4.52 -6.35 -0.34
C ALA A 116 5.94 -5.92 0.04
N LEU A 117 6.53 -6.54 1.09
CA LEU A 117 7.88 -6.27 1.54
C LEU A 117 8.96 -6.66 0.53
N ALA A 118 8.71 -7.68 -0.29
CA ALA A 118 9.57 -8.07 -1.41
C ALA A 118 9.49 -7.09 -2.60
N ARG A 119 8.66 -6.06 -2.53
CA ARG A 119 8.45 -5.01 -3.55
C ARG A 119 8.80 -3.64 -2.99
N ASP A 120 8.97 -2.66 -3.88
CA ASP A 120 9.35 -1.29 -3.52
C ASP A 120 8.15 -0.40 -3.18
N CYS A 121 7.09 -0.96 -2.59
CA CYS A 121 5.92 -0.16 -2.17
C CYS A 121 6.37 1.08 -1.41
N PHE A 122 5.82 2.25 -1.73
CA PHE A 122 6.21 3.50 -1.05
C PHE A 122 5.62 3.59 0.37
N TYR A 123 4.57 2.81 0.65
CA TYR A 123 3.97 2.69 1.98
C TYR A 123 3.50 1.26 2.21
N ILE A 124 3.75 0.74 3.40
CA ILE A 124 3.23 -0.55 3.87
C ILE A 124 2.69 -0.33 5.27
N GLY A 125 1.37 -0.44 5.44
CA GLY A 125 0.69 -0.29 6.72
C GLY A 125 0.06 -1.59 7.20
N ALA A 126 -0.03 -1.78 8.50
CA ALA A 126 -0.68 -2.95 9.07
C ALA A 126 -1.50 -2.59 10.31
N LEU A 127 -2.75 -3.05 10.32
CA LEU A 127 -3.65 -2.89 11.45
C LEU A 127 -3.22 -3.77 12.63
N GLY A 128 -3.49 -3.28 13.84
CA GLY A 128 -3.25 -4.02 15.08
C GLY A 128 -2.50 -3.21 16.12
N SER A 129 -2.63 -3.62 17.39
CA SER A 129 -1.92 -3.00 18.49
C SER A 129 -0.39 -3.23 18.41
N LYS A 130 0.38 -2.46 19.17
CA LYS A 130 1.84 -2.66 19.31
C LYS A 130 2.18 -4.11 19.68
N LYS A 131 1.38 -4.74 20.55
CA LYS A 131 1.55 -6.15 20.95
C LYS A 131 1.30 -7.11 19.78
N THR A 132 0.25 -6.86 18.99
CA THR A 132 -0.06 -7.65 17.79
C THR A 132 1.04 -7.49 16.75
N HIS A 133 1.55 -6.27 16.58
CA HIS A 133 2.65 -6.01 15.67
C HIS A 133 3.93 -6.73 16.07
N GLY A 134 4.31 -6.73 17.36
CA GLY A 134 5.48 -7.48 17.85
C GLY A 134 5.42 -8.96 17.47
N ARG A 135 4.27 -9.60 17.70
CA ARG A 135 4.06 -11.02 17.31
C ARG A 135 4.13 -11.24 15.80
N ARG A 136 3.63 -10.28 14.99
CA ARG A 136 3.74 -10.30 13.53
C ARG A 136 5.20 -10.25 13.09
N LEU A 137 6.00 -9.35 13.66
CA LEU A 137 7.41 -9.24 13.34
C LEU A 137 8.17 -10.54 13.63
N GLU A 138 7.88 -11.21 14.76
CA GLU A 138 8.47 -12.50 15.11
C GLU A 138 8.14 -13.58 14.07
N ARG A 139 6.88 -13.69 13.63
CA ARG A 139 6.48 -14.66 12.59
C ARG A 139 7.16 -14.39 11.26
N LEU A 140 7.09 -13.14 10.76
CA LEU A 140 7.71 -12.76 9.49
C LEU A 140 9.23 -12.94 9.50
N LYS A 141 9.88 -12.66 10.63
CA LYS A 141 11.32 -12.94 10.82
C LYS A 141 11.61 -14.44 10.76
N GLY A 142 10.75 -15.26 11.37
CA GLY A 142 10.82 -16.72 11.29
C GLY A 142 10.65 -17.26 9.85
N GLU A 143 9.94 -16.55 9.00
CA GLU A 143 9.79 -16.85 7.57
C GLU A 143 10.94 -16.30 6.69
N GLY A 144 11.95 -15.70 7.30
CA GLY A 144 13.13 -15.21 6.60
C GLY A 144 13.07 -13.76 6.10
N VAL A 145 12.07 -12.98 6.50
CA VAL A 145 12.01 -11.56 6.18
C VAL A 145 13.07 -10.80 6.95
N SER A 146 13.87 -9.99 6.25
CA SER A 146 14.97 -9.23 6.87
C SER A 146 14.47 -8.11 7.79
N GLU A 147 15.26 -7.76 8.80
CA GLU A 147 14.92 -6.65 9.71
C GLU A 147 14.76 -5.31 8.98
N ALA A 148 15.57 -5.07 7.96
CA ALA A 148 15.45 -3.86 7.12
C ALA A 148 14.12 -3.81 6.37
N ALA A 149 13.60 -4.95 5.90
CA ALA A 149 12.28 -5.03 5.28
C ALA A 149 11.17 -4.84 6.32
N LEU A 150 11.27 -5.50 7.47
CA LEU A 150 10.30 -5.39 8.56
C LEU A 150 10.15 -3.95 9.07
N ALA A 151 11.25 -3.18 9.13
CA ALA A 151 11.23 -1.77 9.53
C ALA A 151 10.41 -0.85 8.59
N ARG A 152 10.03 -1.34 7.40
CA ARG A 152 9.15 -0.61 6.46
C ARG A 152 7.66 -0.71 6.80
N ILE A 153 7.30 -1.56 7.76
CA ILE A 153 5.89 -1.72 8.15
C ILE A 153 5.50 -0.64 9.15
N HIS A 154 4.57 0.21 8.78
CA HIS A 154 3.94 1.17 9.68
C HIS A 154 2.81 0.48 10.45
N ALA A 155 3.03 0.22 11.74
CA ALA A 155 2.05 -0.39 12.63
C ALA A 155 2.24 0.09 14.08
N PRO A 156 1.18 0.42 14.79
CA PRO A 156 -0.22 0.48 14.32
C PRO A 156 -0.38 1.42 13.12
N ILE A 157 -1.23 1.01 12.16
CA ILE A 157 -1.53 1.87 10.99
C ILE A 157 -2.27 3.13 11.42
N GLY A 158 -2.04 4.23 10.72
CA GLY A 158 -2.69 5.52 10.97
C GLY A 158 -1.88 6.45 11.87
N LEU A 159 -2.49 7.56 12.25
CA LEU A 159 -1.92 8.56 13.14
C LEU A 159 -2.41 8.33 14.57
N ASP A 160 -1.56 8.60 15.55
CA ASP A 160 -1.92 8.54 16.97
C ASP A 160 -2.71 9.81 17.37
N ILE A 161 -3.99 9.84 17.00
CA ILE A 161 -4.92 10.95 17.23
C ILE A 161 -6.00 10.61 18.26
N GLY A 162 -5.86 9.47 18.96
CA GLY A 162 -6.88 8.99 19.89
C GLY A 162 -8.09 8.36 19.19
N ALA A 163 -7.93 7.86 17.97
CA ALA A 163 -8.98 7.21 17.20
C ALA A 163 -9.58 6.00 17.95
N VAL A 164 -10.91 5.89 17.94
CA VAL A 164 -11.67 4.83 18.61
C VAL A 164 -12.49 4.02 17.60
N SER A 165 -13.09 4.68 16.63
CA SER A 165 -13.93 4.03 15.62
C SER A 165 -13.15 3.64 14.35
N PRO A 166 -13.64 2.65 13.56
CA PRO A 166 -13.02 2.27 12.29
C PRO A 166 -12.87 3.40 11.28
N SER A 167 -13.76 4.38 11.32
CA SER A 167 -13.72 5.54 10.42
C SER A 167 -12.72 6.62 10.83
N GLU A 168 -12.21 6.56 12.05
CA GLU A 168 -11.18 7.48 12.56
C GLU A 168 -9.76 6.93 12.38
N ILE A 169 -9.63 5.61 12.22
CA ILE A 169 -8.36 4.92 12.02
C ILE A 169 -7.89 5.09 10.57
#